data_14e8d182dba3390b4a6ea9c71b168de5
#
_entry.id   14e8d182dba3390b4a6ea9c71b168de5
#
_cell.length_a   1.000
_cell.length_b   1.000
_cell.length_c   1.000
_cell.angle_alpha   90.00
_cell.angle_beta   90.00
_cell.angle_gamma   90.00
#
_symmetry.space_group_name_H-M   'P 1'
#
loop_
_entity.id
_entity.type
_entity.pdbx_description
1 polymer ?
#
loop_
_entity_poly.entity_id
_entity_poly.type
_entity_poly.pdbx_seq_one_letter_code
_entity_poly.pdbx_strand_id
1 'polypeptide(L)'
;MAAMTGLFWQSQAEDRPQWGGFHTRNMVSTETGLPTGFDLETGKNVKWSASLGGNAYGSPVIASGKVLIGANNESPRDPRNTADCAVLLCLDESDGSLIWQLAVPRIGGDDYLDWPLIGMCSAPTVEGRRAYLLTNRFEVVCLDLDGQSNGNDGPFMEEGAHMVPSDEAPLDVTATDGDIIWLTDLRSAVDMYPHDGAHASILIDGPYLYLNSGNGVDNTHKVIRKPEAPSLIVLDKETGKVVAQDGELIGPRIFHATWAPPAMGEVDGRKLVVFGGPDGVCYAFDALSSATAADPIQTLTRVWRFDCDPTAPKENVSSFLKNRKEGPSIIESMPVFVNGRVYVTVGGDIWWGKKQSWLKCIDAAKTGEITASGEIWSYPMETHCVATPAVSNGLVFITDCEGFVHCIDADTGEAYWTHEAGGEFWGSTLVADGKVYAGSRNKDFCILRASKDKELLGTVTFPAPIASTPVAANGRLYINTLETLYALEESSGK
;
A
#
# COMPACT_ATOMS: atom_id res chain seq x y z
N MET A 1 7.77 36.53 39.42
CA MET A 1 6.81 36.13 38.41
C MET A 1 7.59 35.80 37.13
N ALA A 2 7.83 34.54 36.84
CA ALA A 2 8.45 34.09 35.61
C ALA A 2 7.36 33.71 34.64
N ALA A 3 7.29 34.43 33.52
CA ALA A 3 6.35 34.12 32.44
C ALA A 3 6.84 32.85 31.73
N MET A 4 6.08 31.76 31.83
CA MET A 4 6.22 30.61 30.95
C MET A 4 5.68 30.97 29.58
N THR A 5 6.56 31.25 28.64
CA THR A 5 6.22 31.30 27.22
C THR A 5 6.02 29.86 26.76
N GLY A 6 4.76 29.45 26.63
CA GLY A 6 4.40 28.20 25.96
C GLY A 6 4.83 28.31 24.48
N LEU A 7 5.80 27.51 24.06
CA LEU A 7 6.07 27.24 22.65
C LEU A 7 4.87 26.46 22.13
N PHE A 8 3.97 27.13 21.41
CA PHE A 8 3.02 26.47 20.53
C PHE A 8 3.84 25.88 19.36
N TRP A 9 4.03 24.59 19.37
CA TRP A 9 4.43 23.87 18.17
C TRP A 9 3.27 24.00 17.18
N GLN A 10 3.38 24.91 16.22
CA GLN A 10 2.57 24.80 15.00
C GLN A 10 3.02 23.53 14.30
N SER A 11 2.15 22.56 14.15
CA SER A 11 2.39 21.44 13.24
C SER A 11 2.60 22.06 11.85
N GLN A 12 3.75 21.82 11.25
CA GLN A 12 3.90 22.16 9.84
C GLN A 12 3.04 21.15 9.08
N ALA A 13 2.17 21.66 8.23
CA ALA A 13 1.46 20.85 7.26
C ALA A 13 2.47 20.04 6.45
N GLU A 14 2.29 18.73 6.38
CA GLU A 14 3.23 17.83 5.71
C GLU A 14 2.54 17.05 4.59
N ASP A 15 3.18 17.01 3.44
CA ASP A 15 2.81 16.08 2.37
C ASP A 15 2.86 14.62 2.83
N ARG A 16 2.07 13.76 2.20
CA ARG A 16 2.14 12.31 2.33
C ARG A 16 2.47 11.70 0.98
N PRO A 17 3.75 11.74 0.56
CA PRO A 17 4.17 11.39 -0.78
C PRO A 17 4.24 9.88 -1.04
N GLN A 18 3.86 9.06 -0.08
CA GLN A 18 3.76 7.60 -0.21
C GLN A 18 2.72 7.04 0.75
N TRP A 19 2.29 5.80 0.52
CA TRP A 19 1.41 5.08 1.43
C TRP A 19 2.17 4.64 2.70
N GLY A 20 1.67 5.05 3.86
CA GLY A 20 2.31 4.88 5.16
C GLY A 20 3.42 5.90 5.44
N GLY A 21 4.07 5.79 6.60
CA GLY A 21 5.19 6.62 6.99
C GLY A 21 6.41 6.42 6.09
N PHE A 22 7.16 7.49 5.86
CA PHE A 22 8.35 7.45 5.03
C PHE A 22 9.31 6.35 5.51
N HIS A 23 9.76 5.48 4.62
CA HIS A 23 10.54 4.27 4.88
C HIS A 23 9.85 3.24 5.81
N THR A 24 9.36 3.67 6.97
CA THR A 24 8.88 2.80 8.05
C THR A 24 7.55 2.13 7.79
N ARG A 25 6.76 2.65 6.84
CA ARG A 25 5.38 2.24 6.53
C ARG A 25 4.40 2.37 7.70
N ASN A 26 4.81 3.03 8.79
CA ASN A 26 3.95 3.21 9.95
C ASN A 26 2.72 4.08 9.59
N MET A 27 1.54 3.62 9.94
CA MET A 27 0.26 4.29 9.64
C MET A 27 -0.05 5.40 10.64
N VAL A 28 0.94 6.29 10.86
CA VAL A 28 0.87 7.41 11.80
C VAL A 28 1.14 8.71 11.08
N SER A 29 0.38 9.76 11.40
CA SER A 29 0.60 11.12 10.93
C SER A 29 0.81 12.07 12.10
N THR A 30 1.63 13.09 11.89
CA THR A 30 1.87 14.20 12.82
C THR A 30 0.83 15.32 12.69
N GLU A 31 -0.06 15.24 11.71
CA GLU A 31 -1.14 16.21 11.50
C GLU A 31 -2.03 16.37 12.73
N THR A 32 -2.50 17.57 12.97
CA THR A 32 -3.36 17.95 14.09
C THR A 32 -4.54 18.82 13.61
N GLY A 33 -5.57 18.97 14.46
CA GLY A 33 -6.76 19.75 14.10
C GLY A 33 -7.65 19.03 13.09
N LEU A 34 -7.54 17.72 13.01
CA LEU A 34 -8.35 16.90 12.10
C LEU A 34 -9.78 16.75 12.62
N PRO A 35 -10.81 16.70 11.73
CA PRO A 35 -12.20 16.63 12.14
C PRO A 35 -12.50 15.36 12.96
N THR A 36 -13.23 15.55 14.06
CA THR A 36 -13.76 14.46 14.90
C THR A 36 -15.13 14.00 14.40
N GLY A 37 -15.79 14.81 13.55
CA GLY A 37 -17.05 14.50 12.91
C GLY A 37 -17.27 15.38 11.70
N PHE A 38 -17.91 14.80 10.71
CA PHE A 38 -18.27 15.48 9.46
C PHE A 38 -19.61 14.94 8.98
N ASP A 39 -20.25 15.66 8.08
CA ASP A 39 -21.58 15.31 7.56
C ASP A 39 -21.56 15.48 6.03
N LEU A 40 -21.72 14.37 5.32
CA LEU A 40 -21.63 14.32 3.86
C LEU A 40 -22.88 14.90 3.19
N GLU A 41 -24.04 14.95 3.87
CA GLU A 41 -25.29 15.51 3.33
C GLU A 41 -25.30 17.04 3.46
N THR A 42 -24.90 17.56 4.63
CA THR A 42 -24.88 19.00 4.88
C THR A 42 -23.60 19.69 4.41
N GLY A 43 -22.56 18.91 4.11
CA GLY A 43 -21.24 19.41 3.76
C GLY A 43 -20.42 19.93 4.96
N LYS A 44 -20.86 19.67 6.19
CA LYS A 44 -20.11 20.08 7.39
C LYS A 44 -18.74 19.39 7.41
N ASN A 45 -17.66 20.17 7.53
CA ASN A 45 -16.27 19.72 7.51
C ASN A 45 -15.86 18.95 6.23
N VAL A 46 -16.62 19.08 5.15
CA VAL A 46 -16.27 18.59 3.81
C VAL A 46 -15.69 19.73 3.00
N LYS A 47 -14.39 19.69 2.69
CA LYS A 47 -13.72 20.69 1.86
C LYS A 47 -14.14 20.55 0.41
N TRP A 48 -14.01 19.33 -0.10
CA TRP A 48 -14.44 18.93 -1.45
C TRP A 48 -14.62 17.41 -1.53
N SER A 49 -15.28 16.97 -2.58
CA SER A 49 -15.34 15.56 -2.97
C SER A 49 -15.15 15.42 -4.48
N ALA A 50 -14.50 14.33 -4.91
CA ALA A 50 -14.24 14.04 -6.30
C ALA A 50 -14.68 12.60 -6.63
N SER A 51 -15.51 12.43 -7.66
CA SER A 51 -15.85 11.09 -8.18
C SER A 51 -14.59 10.45 -8.79
N LEU A 52 -14.35 9.17 -8.58
CA LEU A 52 -13.17 8.45 -9.07
C LEU A 52 -13.40 7.71 -10.39
N GLY A 53 -14.65 7.59 -10.83
CA GLY A 53 -15.01 6.97 -12.11
C GLY A 53 -15.24 5.47 -12.05
N GLY A 54 -14.87 4.81 -10.98
CA GLY A 54 -15.03 3.36 -10.76
C GLY A 54 -14.35 2.92 -9.49
N ASN A 55 -14.10 1.64 -9.33
CA ASN A 55 -13.49 1.06 -8.13
C ASN A 55 -12.12 1.65 -7.83
N ALA A 56 -11.91 2.11 -6.59
CA ALA A 56 -10.66 2.66 -6.08
C ALA A 56 -10.26 1.96 -4.78
N TYR A 57 -9.35 1.01 -4.87
CA TYR A 57 -8.81 0.25 -3.73
C TYR A 57 -7.56 0.90 -3.13
N GLY A 58 -6.79 1.61 -3.94
CA GLY A 58 -5.57 2.29 -3.52
C GLY A 58 -5.84 3.48 -2.61
N SER A 59 -4.91 3.77 -1.70
CA SER A 59 -4.96 4.97 -0.85
C SER A 59 -4.42 6.19 -1.61
N PRO A 60 -4.96 7.40 -1.37
CA PRO A 60 -4.45 8.61 -1.99
C PRO A 60 -3.05 8.96 -1.48
N VAL A 61 -2.27 9.63 -2.33
CA VAL A 61 -0.96 10.20 -2.03
C VAL A 61 -1.03 11.70 -2.26
N ILE A 62 -0.55 12.47 -1.30
CA ILE A 62 -0.60 13.94 -1.33
C ILE A 62 0.82 14.48 -1.43
N ALA A 63 1.10 15.23 -2.48
CA ALA A 63 2.42 15.81 -2.71
C ALA A 63 2.35 17.06 -3.60
N SER A 64 3.05 18.12 -3.21
CA SER A 64 3.24 19.34 -4.00
C SER A 64 1.92 19.98 -4.48
N GLY A 65 0.90 20.01 -3.62
CA GLY A 65 -0.43 20.56 -3.93
C GLY A 65 -1.28 19.68 -4.85
N LYS A 66 -0.93 18.41 -4.99
CA LYS A 66 -1.63 17.41 -5.82
C LYS A 66 -2.05 16.21 -4.99
N VAL A 67 -3.15 15.58 -5.41
CA VAL A 67 -3.61 14.29 -4.86
C VAL A 67 -3.58 13.26 -5.99
N LEU A 68 -2.77 12.22 -5.83
CA LEU A 68 -2.70 11.11 -6.76
C LEU A 68 -3.47 9.93 -6.20
N ILE A 69 -4.36 9.33 -7.01
CA ILE A 69 -5.16 8.17 -6.59
C ILE A 69 -5.45 7.26 -7.78
N GLY A 70 -5.31 5.95 -7.56
CA GLY A 70 -5.67 4.94 -8.52
C GLY A 70 -7.15 4.57 -8.46
N ALA A 71 -7.76 4.35 -9.61
CA ALA A 71 -9.14 3.90 -9.78
C ALA A 71 -9.31 3.05 -11.04
N ASN A 72 -10.53 2.60 -11.30
CA ASN A 72 -10.99 2.06 -12.58
C ASN A 72 -11.79 3.12 -13.35
N ASN A 73 -11.93 2.94 -14.66
CA ASN A 73 -12.70 3.84 -15.52
C ASN A 73 -14.11 3.31 -15.90
N GLU A 74 -14.79 2.56 -15.05
CA GLU A 74 -16.14 2.06 -15.33
C GLU A 74 -17.10 3.18 -15.76
N SER A 75 -16.94 4.37 -15.19
CA SER A 75 -17.55 5.63 -15.64
C SER A 75 -16.46 6.58 -16.11
N PRO A 76 -16.01 6.47 -17.38
CA PRO A 76 -14.82 7.14 -17.84
C PRO A 76 -14.98 8.65 -17.83
N ARG A 77 -13.98 9.35 -17.26
CA ARG A 77 -13.89 10.83 -17.31
C ARG A 77 -13.51 11.32 -18.69
N ASP A 78 -12.68 10.54 -19.36
CA ASP A 78 -12.26 10.79 -20.74
C ASP A 78 -13.00 9.84 -21.69
N PRO A 79 -13.86 10.37 -22.58
CA PRO A 79 -14.63 9.53 -23.51
C PRO A 79 -13.76 8.83 -24.57
N ARG A 80 -12.47 9.19 -24.67
CA ARG A 80 -11.52 8.48 -25.53
C ARG A 80 -11.15 7.09 -25.00
N ASN A 81 -11.20 6.89 -23.67
CA ASN A 81 -10.84 5.64 -23.00
C ASN A 81 -12.11 4.81 -22.71
N THR A 82 -12.56 4.03 -23.67
CA THR A 82 -13.78 3.22 -23.57
C THR A 82 -13.54 1.77 -23.16
N ALA A 83 -12.31 1.31 -23.20
CA ALA A 83 -11.92 -0.02 -22.72
C ALA A 83 -11.92 -0.06 -21.19
N ASP A 84 -11.93 -1.27 -20.60
CA ASP A 84 -11.66 -1.47 -19.18
C ASP A 84 -10.20 -1.07 -18.89
N CYS A 85 -10.02 0.05 -18.18
CA CYS A 85 -8.72 0.60 -17.87
C CYS A 85 -8.56 0.81 -16.36
N ALA A 86 -7.37 0.55 -15.85
CA ALA A 86 -6.91 1.18 -14.64
C ALA A 86 -6.55 2.66 -14.93
N VAL A 87 -6.85 3.55 -13.99
CA VAL A 87 -6.58 4.99 -14.16
C VAL A 87 -5.86 5.52 -12.94
N LEU A 88 -4.72 6.19 -13.15
CA LEU A 88 -4.15 7.08 -12.14
C LEU A 88 -4.70 8.48 -12.37
N LEU A 89 -5.35 9.04 -11.36
CA LEU A 89 -5.85 10.41 -11.35
C LEU A 89 -4.88 11.31 -10.60
N CYS A 90 -4.56 12.48 -11.14
CA CYS A 90 -3.89 13.58 -10.45
C CYS A 90 -4.89 14.71 -10.32
N LEU A 91 -5.25 15.03 -9.07
CA LEU A 91 -6.24 16.05 -8.72
C LEU A 91 -5.55 17.25 -8.06
N ASP A 92 -6.11 18.44 -8.20
CA ASP A 92 -5.70 19.61 -7.43
C ASP A 92 -6.08 19.44 -5.97
N GLU A 93 -5.13 19.61 -5.07
CA GLU A 93 -5.35 19.42 -3.63
C GLU A 93 -6.34 20.44 -3.05
N SER A 94 -6.44 21.60 -3.65
CA SER A 94 -7.26 22.69 -3.12
C SER A 94 -8.76 22.48 -3.29
N ASP A 95 -9.18 21.84 -4.41
CA ASP A 95 -10.60 21.72 -4.80
C ASP A 95 -11.01 20.37 -5.41
N GLY A 96 -10.06 19.44 -5.59
CA GLY A 96 -10.31 18.10 -6.14
C GLY A 96 -10.55 18.05 -7.65
N SER A 97 -10.30 19.14 -8.38
CA SER A 97 -10.42 19.17 -9.85
C SER A 97 -9.33 18.33 -10.50
N LEU A 98 -9.66 17.69 -11.63
CA LEU A 98 -8.69 16.89 -12.39
C LEU A 98 -7.63 17.78 -13.03
N ILE A 99 -6.36 17.47 -12.78
CA ILE A 99 -5.21 18.07 -13.47
C ILE A 99 -4.86 17.21 -14.68
N TRP A 100 -4.56 15.93 -14.46
CA TRP A 100 -4.30 14.94 -15.51
C TRP A 100 -4.67 13.53 -15.07
N GLN A 101 -4.75 12.62 -16.03
CA GLN A 101 -4.93 11.19 -15.78
C GLN A 101 -4.03 10.35 -16.70
N LEU A 102 -3.66 9.16 -16.23
CA LEU A 102 -3.04 8.12 -17.04
C LEU A 102 -3.97 6.92 -17.06
N ALA A 103 -4.52 6.58 -18.23
CA ALA A 103 -5.32 5.36 -18.42
C ALA A 103 -4.42 4.24 -18.91
N VAL A 104 -4.55 3.05 -18.31
CA VAL A 104 -3.78 1.86 -18.66
C VAL A 104 -4.75 0.72 -18.90
N PRO A 105 -4.95 0.25 -20.14
CA PRO A 105 -5.88 -0.82 -20.45
C PRO A 105 -5.55 -2.11 -19.71
N ARG A 106 -6.58 -2.82 -19.28
CA ARG A 106 -6.49 -4.12 -18.64
C ARG A 106 -5.70 -5.13 -19.51
N ILE A 107 -4.94 -6.01 -18.87
CA ILE A 107 -4.30 -7.14 -19.53
C ILE A 107 -5.41 -8.05 -20.08
N GLY A 108 -5.41 -8.25 -21.41
CA GLY A 108 -6.35 -9.16 -22.05
C GLY A 108 -6.04 -10.65 -21.79
N GLY A 109 -7.02 -11.51 -22.09
CA GLY A 109 -6.89 -12.96 -22.02
C GLY A 109 -7.50 -13.55 -20.77
N ASP A 110 -6.68 -13.96 -19.80
CA ASP A 110 -7.13 -14.55 -18.54
C ASP A 110 -7.46 -13.45 -17.51
N ASP A 111 -8.65 -13.51 -16.89
CA ASP A 111 -9.10 -12.52 -15.90
C ASP A 111 -8.19 -12.48 -14.65
N TYR A 112 -7.51 -13.58 -14.33
CA TYR A 112 -6.59 -13.63 -13.18
C TYR A 112 -5.22 -12.97 -13.44
N LEU A 113 -4.93 -12.53 -14.65
CA LEU A 113 -3.75 -11.69 -14.90
C LEU A 113 -3.96 -10.26 -14.38
N ASP A 114 -5.18 -9.75 -14.58
CA ASP A 114 -5.61 -8.41 -14.19
C ASP A 114 -7.13 -8.45 -14.06
N TRP A 115 -7.64 -8.47 -12.83
CA TRP A 115 -9.05 -8.72 -12.57
C TRP A 115 -9.95 -7.64 -13.21
N PRO A 116 -11.06 -8.01 -13.86
CA PRO A 116 -11.96 -7.04 -14.49
C PRO A 116 -12.45 -5.96 -13.52
N LEU A 117 -12.38 -4.70 -13.96
CA LEU A 117 -12.82 -3.52 -13.21
C LEU A 117 -12.11 -3.31 -11.87
N ILE A 118 -10.97 -3.95 -11.62
CA ILE A 118 -10.22 -3.74 -10.37
C ILE A 118 -9.53 -2.36 -10.36
N GLY A 119 -9.02 -1.93 -11.50
CA GLY A 119 -8.36 -0.64 -11.66
C GLY A 119 -6.92 -0.59 -11.14
N MET A 120 -6.46 0.61 -10.82
CA MET A 120 -5.11 0.88 -10.33
C MET A 120 -5.07 0.74 -8.80
N CYS A 121 -4.70 -0.43 -8.29
CA CYS A 121 -4.65 -0.71 -6.86
C CYS A 121 -3.37 -0.21 -6.18
N SER A 122 -2.27 -0.09 -6.93
CA SER A 122 -0.99 0.40 -6.41
C SER A 122 -1.08 1.88 -6.02
N ALA A 123 -0.56 2.23 -4.85
CA ALA A 123 -0.41 3.62 -4.44
C ALA A 123 0.92 4.18 -5.01
N PRO A 124 0.93 5.33 -5.68
CA PRO A 124 2.16 5.93 -6.16
C PRO A 124 3.06 6.39 -5.01
N THR A 125 4.35 6.60 -5.32
CA THR A 125 5.29 7.27 -4.42
C THR A 125 5.90 8.46 -5.14
N VAL A 126 5.86 9.65 -4.52
CA VAL A 126 6.33 10.90 -5.12
C VAL A 126 7.64 11.33 -4.49
N GLU A 127 8.61 11.72 -5.30
CA GLU A 127 9.83 12.39 -4.89
C GLU A 127 10.14 13.55 -5.84
N GLY A 128 10.16 14.76 -5.29
CA GLY A 128 10.37 15.98 -6.09
C GLY A 128 9.27 16.16 -7.13
N ARG A 129 9.66 16.16 -8.40
CA ARG A 129 8.73 16.30 -9.55
C ARG A 129 8.38 14.98 -10.22
N ARG A 130 8.70 13.85 -9.61
CA ARG A 130 8.47 12.51 -10.17
C ARG A 130 7.56 11.67 -9.30
N ALA A 131 6.67 10.92 -9.94
CA ALA A 131 5.86 9.90 -9.30
C ALA A 131 6.25 8.52 -9.87
N TYR A 132 6.37 7.53 -8.99
CA TYR A 132 6.71 6.15 -9.33
C TYR A 132 5.54 5.25 -8.98
N LEU A 133 5.14 4.39 -9.91
CA LEU A 133 3.95 3.57 -9.79
C LEU A 133 4.19 2.20 -10.43
N LEU A 134 3.62 1.13 -9.84
CA LEU A 134 3.40 -0.14 -10.52
C LEU A 134 1.99 -0.16 -11.09
N THR A 135 1.85 -0.19 -12.41
CA THR A 135 0.54 -0.21 -13.08
C THR A 135 -0.14 -1.59 -12.96
N ASN A 136 -1.43 -1.67 -13.30
CA ASN A 136 -2.16 -2.93 -13.39
C ASN A 136 -1.53 -3.94 -14.37
N ARG A 137 -0.75 -3.46 -15.37
CA ARG A 137 -0.03 -4.29 -16.34
C ARG A 137 1.32 -4.79 -15.81
N PHE A 138 1.64 -4.53 -14.54
CA PHE A 138 2.93 -4.83 -13.92
C PHE A 138 4.10 -4.10 -14.59
N GLU A 139 3.84 -2.89 -15.03
CA GLU A 139 4.83 -1.97 -15.55
C GLU A 139 5.20 -0.97 -14.43
N VAL A 140 6.48 -0.87 -14.08
CA VAL A 140 6.96 0.22 -13.25
C VAL A 140 7.13 1.44 -14.13
N VAL A 141 6.45 2.52 -13.79
CA VAL A 141 6.52 3.78 -14.52
C VAL A 141 7.06 4.89 -13.63
N CYS A 142 7.88 5.76 -14.21
CA CYS A 142 8.24 7.07 -13.67
C CYS A 142 7.45 8.12 -14.43
N LEU A 143 6.69 8.94 -13.74
CA LEU A 143 5.83 9.96 -14.32
C LEU A 143 6.35 11.36 -13.96
N ASP A 144 6.23 12.32 -14.88
CA ASP A 144 6.30 13.75 -14.51
C ASP A 144 5.05 14.13 -13.71
N LEU A 145 5.24 14.80 -12.58
CA LEU A 145 4.16 15.17 -11.67
C LEU A 145 3.20 16.22 -12.27
N ASP A 146 3.61 16.95 -13.30
CA ASP A 146 2.80 17.94 -14.01
C ASP A 146 2.11 17.34 -15.26
N GLY A 147 2.33 16.06 -15.55
CA GLY A 147 1.80 15.37 -16.74
C GLY A 147 2.23 16.09 -18.03
N GLN A 148 1.45 15.96 -19.08
CA GLN A 148 1.76 16.54 -20.39
C GLN A 148 1.59 18.07 -20.49
N SER A 149 1.27 18.75 -19.37
CA SER A 149 1.03 20.21 -19.39
C SER A 149 2.28 21.05 -19.72
N ASN A 150 3.47 20.52 -19.50
CA ASN A 150 4.78 21.12 -19.79
C ASN A 150 5.48 20.51 -21.03
N GLY A 151 4.83 19.56 -21.71
CA GLY A 151 5.34 18.80 -22.85
C GLY A 151 5.55 17.33 -22.52
N ASN A 152 6.01 16.55 -23.48
CA ASN A 152 6.36 15.15 -23.29
C ASN A 152 7.84 15.04 -22.96
N ASP A 153 8.17 14.67 -21.72
CA ASP A 153 9.51 14.59 -21.18
C ASP A 153 10.02 13.13 -21.13
N GLY A 154 11.31 12.95 -21.32
CA GLY A 154 11.98 11.65 -21.12
C GLY A 154 12.12 10.81 -22.38
N PRO A 155 12.68 9.57 -22.25
CA PRO A 155 12.89 8.69 -23.39
C PRO A 155 11.62 7.95 -23.84
N PHE A 156 10.55 7.87 -23.03
CA PHE A 156 9.29 7.27 -23.43
C PHE A 156 8.45 8.32 -24.18
N MET A 157 7.93 8.00 -25.33
CA MET A 157 7.21 8.93 -26.21
C MET A 157 5.96 8.29 -26.84
N GLU A 158 5.47 7.21 -26.22
CA GLU A 158 4.40 6.38 -26.81
C GLU A 158 3.14 6.33 -25.93
N GLU A 159 2.85 7.38 -25.13
CA GLU A 159 1.71 7.43 -24.21
C GLU A 159 0.38 7.21 -24.92
N GLY A 160 0.21 7.79 -26.12
CA GLY A 160 -1.01 7.62 -26.89
C GLY A 160 -1.29 6.15 -27.25
N ALA A 161 -0.26 5.38 -27.54
CA ALA A 161 -0.36 3.94 -27.80
C ALA A 161 -0.49 3.13 -26.49
N HIS A 162 0.14 3.60 -25.42
CA HIS A 162 0.07 2.93 -24.12
C HIS A 162 -1.33 3.03 -23.46
N MET A 163 -2.06 4.11 -23.71
CA MET A 163 -3.38 4.39 -23.14
C MET A 163 -4.55 3.66 -23.84
N VAL A 164 -4.30 2.88 -24.87
CA VAL A 164 -5.33 2.10 -25.59
C VAL A 164 -4.95 0.62 -25.67
N PRO A 165 -5.92 -0.28 -25.90
CA PRO A 165 -5.62 -1.66 -26.29
C PRO A 165 -4.68 -1.73 -27.49
N SER A 166 -3.84 -2.76 -27.55
CA SER A 166 -2.77 -2.87 -28.57
C SER A 166 -3.25 -3.02 -30.02
N ASP A 167 -4.54 -3.29 -30.21
CA ASP A 167 -5.20 -3.40 -31.53
C ASP A 167 -5.95 -2.12 -31.92
N GLU A 168 -5.93 -1.10 -31.07
CA GLU A 168 -6.54 0.20 -31.34
C GLU A 168 -5.50 1.24 -31.82
N ALA A 169 -5.99 2.29 -32.50
CA ALA A 169 -5.13 3.39 -32.92
C ALA A 169 -4.69 4.24 -31.71
N PRO A 170 -3.42 4.69 -31.66
CA PRO A 170 -2.95 5.58 -30.60
C PRO A 170 -3.81 6.83 -30.47
N LEU A 171 -4.03 7.29 -29.22
CA LEU A 171 -4.68 8.56 -28.93
C LEU A 171 -3.77 9.74 -29.23
N ASP A 172 -4.35 10.86 -29.63
CA ASP A 172 -3.67 12.14 -29.60
C ASP A 172 -3.48 12.56 -28.13
N VAL A 173 -2.23 12.71 -27.70
CA VAL A 173 -1.89 13.10 -26.34
C VAL A 173 -2.23 14.57 -26.10
N THR A 174 -2.81 14.88 -24.95
CA THR A 174 -3.26 16.24 -24.56
C THR A 174 -2.62 16.66 -23.25
N ALA A 175 -2.71 17.92 -22.90
CA ALA A 175 -2.18 18.46 -21.63
C ALA A 175 -2.81 17.86 -20.36
N THR A 176 -3.93 17.14 -20.48
CA THR A 176 -4.59 16.45 -19.37
C THR A 176 -4.27 14.97 -19.29
N ASP A 177 -3.32 14.49 -20.07
CA ASP A 177 -2.82 13.12 -19.99
C ASP A 177 -1.54 13.05 -19.14
N GLY A 178 -1.28 11.88 -18.55
CA GLY A 178 -0.04 11.62 -17.80
C GLY A 178 1.16 11.55 -18.73
N ASP A 179 2.32 11.96 -18.23
CA ASP A 179 3.60 11.94 -18.93
C ASP A 179 4.51 10.87 -18.34
N ILE A 180 4.88 9.86 -19.14
CA ILE A 180 5.73 8.73 -18.73
C ILE A 180 7.17 9.04 -19.11
N ILE A 181 8.03 9.27 -18.11
CA ILE A 181 9.46 9.49 -18.35
C ILE A 181 10.13 8.21 -18.81
N TRP A 182 9.89 7.10 -18.12
CA TRP A 182 10.35 5.76 -18.48
C TRP A 182 9.39 4.69 -17.97
N LEU A 183 9.45 3.52 -18.60
CA LEU A 183 8.60 2.37 -18.31
C LEU A 183 9.45 1.08 -18.31
N THR A 184 9.19 0.20 -17.34
CA THR A 184 9.79 -1.13 -17.24
C THR A 184 8.73 -2.19 -17.06
N ASP A 185 8.50 -3.05 -18.04
CA ASP A 185 7.61 -4.21 -17.95
C ASP A 185 8.29 -5.32 -17.13
N LEU A 186 7.79 -5.59 -15.92
CA LEU A 186 8.34 -6.60 -15.01
C LEU A 186 8.16 -8.03 -15.54
N ARG A 187 7.14 -8.30 -16.33
CA ARG A 187 6.92 -9.63 -16.92
C ARG A 187 8.10 -10.05 -17.79
N SER A 188 8.69 -9.10 -18.51
CA SER A 188 9.89 -9.33 -19.32
C SER A 188 11.19 -9.08 -18.57
N ALA A 189 11.24 -8.08 -17.66
CA ALA A 189 12.47 -7.68 -16.98
C ALA A 189 12.96 -8.71 -15.96
N VAL A 190 12.03 -9.39 -15.26
CA VAL A 190 12.36 -10.40 -14.23
C VAL A 190 11.65 -11.74 -14.43
N ASP A 191 11.07 -11.96 -15.61
CA ASP A 191 10.39 -13.21 -16.01
C ASP A 191 9.33 -13.67 -15.02
N MET A 192 8.48 -12.74 -14.51
CA MET A 192 7.42 -13.02 -13.54
C MET A 192 6.08 -13.34 -14.23
N TYR A 193 5.15 -13.97 -13.48
CA TYR A 193 3.79 -14.23 -13.91
C TYR A 193 2.81 -13.51 -12.99
N PRO A 194 2.04 -12.53 -13.50
CA PRO A 194 1.12 -11.74 -12.68
C PRO A 194 -0.09 -12.54 -12.21
N HIS A 195 -0.67 -12.12 -11.09
CA HIS A 195 -1.90 -12.70 -10.58
C HIS A 195 -2.76 -11.63 -9.91
N ASP A 196 -4.00 -11.52 -10.34
CA ASP A 196 -5.13 -10.84 -9.69
C ASP A 196 -4.97 -9.31 -9.50
N GLY A 197 -4.08 -8.70 -10.26
CA GLY A 197 -3.78 -7.27 -10.21
C GLY A 197 -2.55 -6.90 -9.41
N ALA A 198 -2.01 -5.73 -9.70
CA ALA A 198 -0.81 -5.20 -9.08
C ALA A 198 -1.13 -4.44 -7.79
N HIS A 199 -0.54 -4.87 -6.69
CA HIS A 199 -0.61 -4.20 -5.40
C HIS A 199 0.80 -3.83 -4.95
N ALA A 200 1.17 -2.56 -5.04
CA ALA A 200 2.48 -2.09 -4.62
C ALA A 200 2.42 -0.67 -4.07
N SER A 201 3.40 -0.32 -3.27
CA SER A 201 3.81 1.04 -2.96
C SER A 201 5.32 1.04 -2.98
N ILE A 202 5.89 1.72 -3.96
CA ILE A 202 7.34 1.72 -4.19
C ILE A 202 8.03 2.44 -3.03
N LEU A 203 9.08 1.82 -2.48
CA LEU A 203 9.91 2.43 -1.45
C LEU A 203 11.15 3.01 -2.12
N ILE A 204 11.39 4.31 -1.89
CA ILE A 204 12.54 5.02 -2.45
C ILE A 204 13.62 5.13 -1.38
N ASP A 205 14.86 4.75 -1.72
CA ASP A 205 16.04 5.04 -0.90
C ASP A 205 17.22 5.47 -1.78
N GLY A 206 17.50 6.76 -1.76
CA GLY A 206 18.53 7.35 -2.62
C GLY A 206 18.27 7.10 -4.11
N PRO A 207 19.18 6.40 -4.82
CA PRO A 207 19.00 6.11 -6.25
C PRO A 207 18.14 4.86 -6.53
N TYR A 208 17.55 4.22 -5.52
CA TYR A 208 16.92 2.92 -5.66
C TYR A 208 15.42 2.94 -5.38
N LEU A 209 14.70 2.13 -6.15
CA LEU A 209 13.28 1.82 -5.98
C LEU A 209 13.14 0.35 -5.56
N TYR A 210 12.61 0.09 -4.38
CA TYR A 210 12.34 -1.26 -3.87
C TYR A 210 10.85 -1.56 -3.98
N LEU A 211 10.48 -2.70 -4.54
CA LEU A 211 9.09 -3.13 -4.64
C LEU A 211 8.97 -4.65 -4.75
N ASN A 212 7.77 -5.14 -4.49
CA ASN A 212 7.38 -6.52 -4.78
C ASN A 212 7.17 -6.70 -6.29
N SER A 213 7.50 -7.90 -6.81
CA SER A 213 7.38 -8.18 -8.25
C SER A 213 5.96 -8.46 -8.73
N GLY A 214 5.05 -8.87 -7.82
CA GLY A 214 3.70 -9.29 -8.18
C GLY A 214 3.61 -10.73 -8.72
N ASN A 215 4.69 -11.52 -8.63
CA ASN A 215 4.67 -12.92 -9.06
C ASN A 215 3.64 -13.74 -8.28
N GLY A 216 2.86 -14.59 -8.96
CA GLY A 216 1.78 -15.34 -8.35
C GLY A 216 1.46 -16.67 -9.04
N VAL A 217 0.33 -17.25 -8.64
CA VAL A 217 -0.20 -18.50 -9.20
C VAL A 217 -0.92 -18.24 -10.53
N ASP A 218 -1.20 -19.29 -11.28
CA ASP A 218 -2.06 -19.21 -12.47
C ASP A 218 -3.55 -19.23 -12.09
N ASN A 219 -4.43 -19.09 -13.07
CA ASN A 219 -5.90 -19.09 -12.92
C ASN A 219 -6.47 -20.34 -12.23
N THR A 220 -5.72 -21.41 -12.13
CA THR A 220 -6.14 -22.62 -11.39
C THR A 220 -5.84 -22.51 -9.90
N HIS A 221 -5.06 -21.52 -9.46
CA HIS A 221 -4.50 -21.36 -8.11
C HIS A 221 -3.66 -22.58 -7.66
N LYS A 222 -3.11 -23.34 -8.61
CA LYS A 222 -2.36 -24.57 -8.31
C LYS A 222 -0.95 -24.57 -8.86
N VAL A 223 -0.68 -23.74 -9.84
CA VAL A 223 0.59 -23.77 -10.58
C VAL A 223 1.28 -22.43 -10.47
N ILE A 224 2.51 -22.44 -9.98
CA ILE A 224 3.42 -21.29 -10.09
C ILE A 224 4.11 -21.41 -11.45
N ARG A 225 3.78 -20.51 -12.37
CA ARG A 225 4.33 -20.55 -13.74
C ARG A 225 5.77 -20.09 -13.82
N LYS A 226 6.18 -19.23 -12.89
CA LYS A 226 7.52 -18.64 -12.81
C LYS A 226 8.10 -18.82 -11.41
N PRO A 227 8.43 -20.08 -11.01
CA PRO A 227 8.90 -20.37 -9.66
C PRO A 227 10.27 -19.74 -9.34
N GLU A 228 11.08 -19.44 -10.37
CA GLU A 228 12.40 -18.82 -10.21
C GLU A 228 12.34 -17.28 -10.18
N ALA A 229 11.18 -16.68 -10.46
CA ALA A 229 11.04 -15.23 -10.44
C ALA A 229 11.24 -14.67 -9.02
N PRO A 230 11.97 -13.53 -8.88
CA PRO A 230 12.15 -12.91 -7.58
C PRO A 230 10.84 -12.34 -7.04
N SER A 231 10.71 -12.25 -5.73
CA SER A 231 9.55 -11.63 -5.07
C SER A 231 9.82 -10.17 -4.67
N LEU A 232 11.07 -9.84 -4.32
CA LEU A 232 11.53 -8.47 -4.05
C LEU A 232 12.57 -8.07 -5.08
N ILE A 233 12.37 -6.90 -5.70
CA ILE A 233 13.25 -6.35 -6.73
C ILE A 233 13.66 -4.91 -6.41
N VAL A 234 14.77 -4.50 -6.99
CA VAL A 234 15.30 -3.13 -6.87
C VAL A 234 15.60 -2.59 -8.26
N LEU A 235 15.07 -1.40 -8.55
CA LEU A 235 15.36 -0.69 -9.79
C LEU A 235 16.23 0.55 -9.53
N ASP A 236 17.03 0.90 -10.51
CA ASP A 236 17.66 2.22 -10.61
C ASP A 236 16.58 3.27 -10.90
N LYS A 237 16.50 4.28 -10.05
CA LYS A 237 15.43 5.29 -10.07
C LYS A 237 15.44 6.16 -11.35
N GLU A 238 16.62 6.40 -11.92
CA GLU A 238 16.74 7.28 -13.09
C GLU A 238 16.43 6.56 -14.40
N THR A 239 16.69 5.25 -14.47
CA THR A 239 16.59 4.49 -15.71
C THR A 239 15.49 3.43 -15.74
N GLY A 240 14.93 3.09 -14.57
CA GLY A 240 13.97 1.99 -14.42
C GLY A 240 14.58 0.59 -14.56
N LYS A 241 15.89 0.44 -14.72
CA LYS A 241 16.53 -0.87 -14.89
C LYS A 241 16.60 -1.61 -13.56
N VAL A 242 16.31 -2.92 -13.59
CA VAL A 242 16.50 -3.80 -12.44
C VAL A 242 17.99 -3.92 -12.14
N VAL A 243 18.40 -3.60 -10.90
CA VAL A 243 19.80 -3.62 -10.44
C VAL A 243 20.04 -4.65 -9.34
N ALA A 244 19.00 -5.06 -8.60
CA ALA A 244 19.11 -6.12 -7.61
C ALA A 244 17.78 -6.85 -7.43
N GLN A 245 17.84 -8.03 -6.83
CA GLN A 245 16.69 -8.86 -6.51
C GLN A 245 16.97 -9.77 -5.32
N ASP A 246 15.93 -10.33 -4.68
CA ASP A 246 16.11 -11.36 -3.67
C ASP A 246 16.65 -12.67 -4.29
N GLY A 247 17.29 -13.48 -3.46
CA GLY A 247 17.80 -14.82 -3.81
C GLY A 247 17.17 -15.93 -2.97
N GLU A 248 15.99 -15.69 -2.35
CA GLU A 248 15.39 -16.58 -1.36
C GLU A 248 14.56 -17.72 -1.97
N LEU A 249 14.38 -17.73 -3.31
CA LEU A 249 13.56 -18.71 -4.03
C LEU A 249 12.17 -18.86 -3.39
N ILE A 250 11.50 -17.75 -3.19
CA ILE A 250 10.17 -17.67 -2.57
C ILE A 250 9.10 -18.28 -3.49
N GLY A 251 9.28 -18.11 -4.81
CA GLY A 251 8.32 -18.51 -5.83
C GLY A 251 7.67 -19.89 -5.63
N PRO A 252 8.42 -20.98 -5.41
CA PRO A 252 7.84 -22.34 -5.22
C PRO A 252 6.88 -22.46 -4.02
N ARG A 253 6.92 -21.51 -3.08
CA ARG A 253 6.11 -21.51 -1.85
C ARG A 253 4.96 -20.50 -1.87
N ILE A 254 4.78 -19.76 -2.96
CA ILE A 254 3.67 -18.80 -3.13
C ILE A 254 2.34 -19.54 -3.08
N PHE A 255 1.44 -19.10 -2.20
CA PHE A 255 0.10 -19.67 -2.11
C PHE A 255 -0.91 -18.95 -3.02
N HIS A 256 -0.75 -17.63 -3.20
CA HIS A 256 -1.62 -16.80 -4.03
C HIS A 256 -0.80 -15.81 -4.87
N ALA A 257 -0.43 -14.66 -4.34
CA ALA A 257 0.33 -13.63 -5.04
C ALA A 257 1.28 -12.87 -4.09
N THR A 258 2.21 -12.11 -4.67
CA THR A 258 3.16 -11.26 -3.94
C THR A 258 2.63 -9.83 -3.91
N TRP A 259 1.99 -9.43 -2.82
CA TRP A 259 1.35 -8.12 -2.71
C TRP A 259 1.94 -7.19 -1.64
N ALA A 260 2.70 -7.71 -0.67
CA ALA A 260 3.25 -6.89 0.41
C ALA A 260 4.34 -5.93 -0.10
N PRO A 261 4.18 -4.60 -0.02
CA PRO A 261 5.26 -3.66 -0.28
C PRO A 261 6.33 -3.73 0.84
N PRO A 262 7.61 -3.47 0.52
CA PRO A 262 8.67 -3.45 1.52
C PRO A 262 8.61 -2.20 2.41
N ALA A 263 9.18 -2.35 3.61
CA ALA A 263 9.50 -1.26 4.53
C ALA A 263 11.03 -1.13 4.71
N MET A 264 11.46 -0.05 5.33
CA MET A 264 12.87 0.17 5.66
C MET A 264 13.02 0.79 7.05
N GLY A 265 14.08 0.42 7.74
CA GLY A 265 14.45 1.01 9.01
C GLY A 265 15.94 0.83 9.30
N GLU A 266 16.38 1.39 10.41
CA GLU A 266 17.77 1.30 10.84
C GLU A 266 17.86 0.74 12.27
N VAL A 267 18.77 -0.19 12.48
CA VAL A 267 19.10 -0.75 13.78
C VAL A 267 20.61 -0.94 13.88
N ASP A 268 21.21 -0.44 14.96
CA ASP A 268 22.65 -0.51 15.23
C ASP A 268 23.52 0.03 14.08
N GLY A 269 23.05 1.10 13.41
CA GLY A 269 23.74 1.73 12.27
C GLY A 269 23.64 0.94 10.96
N ARG A 270 22.83 -0.12 10.92
CA ARG A 270 22.57 -0.93 9.73
C ARG A 270 21.18 -0.63 9.19
N LYS A 271 21.12 -0.20 7.92
CA LYS A 271 19.86 0.05 7.22
C LYS A 271 19.34 -1.26 6.63
N LEU A 272 18.12 -1.62 6.99
CA LEU A 272 17.45 -2.86 6.59
C LEU A 272 16.26 -2.58 5.69
N VAL A 273 16.13 -3.37 4.62
CA VAL A 273 14.90 -3.49 3.84
C VAL A 273 14.16 -4.72 4.36
N VAL A 274 12.94 -4.52 4.85
CA VAL A 274 12.09 -5.58 5.41
C VAL A 274 10.99 -5.91 4.42
N PHE A 275 10.82 -7.19 4.12
CA PHE A 275 9.87 -7.70 3.15
C PHE A 275 9.01 -8.83 3.71
N GLY A 276 7.70 -8.70 3.57
CA GLY A 276 6.74 -9.77 3.89
C GLY A 276 6.57 -10.71 2.70
N GLY A 277 6.99 -11.96 2.88
CA GLY A 277 6.90 -12.96 1.82
C GLY A 277 5.50 -13.56 1.67
N PRO A 278 5.07 -13.87 0.43
CA PRO A 278 3.83 -14.59 0.15
C PRO A 278 3.86 -16.06 0.62
N ASP A 279 4.96 -16.47 1.23
CA ASP A 279 5.17 -17.78 1.87
C ASP A 279 5.06 -17.70 3.41
N GLY A 280 4.62 -16.56 3.95
CA GLY A 280 4.46 -16.34 5.39
C GLY A 280 5.76 -16.12 6.15
N VAL A 281 6.84 -15.84 5.46
CA VAL A 281 8.17 -15.55 6.04
C VAL A 281 8.46 -14.05 5.90
N CYS A 282 8.88 -13.42 6.99
CA CYS A 282 9.37 -12.05 6.97
C CYS A 282 10.89 -12.07 6.78
N TYR A 283 11.38 -11.31 5.81
CA TYR A 283 12.79 -11.24 5.43
C TYR A 283 13.34 -9.85 5.71
N ALA A 284 14.61 -9.75 6.10
CA ALA A 284 15.35 -8.50 6.09
C ALA A 284 16.63 -8.64 5.29
N PHE A 285 16.87 -7.63 4.48
CA PHE A 285 18.07 -7.52 3.63
C PHE A 285 18.82 -6.25 3.97
N ASP A 286 20.14 -6.24 3.71
CA ASP A 286 20.89 -5.00 3.69
C ASP A 286 20.32 -4.07 2.63
N ALA A 287 20.14 -2.79 2.97
CA ALA A 287 19.86 -1.78 1.96
C ALA A 287 21.02 -1.70 0.96
N LEU A 288 20.69 -1.59 -0.33
CA LEU A 288 21.68 -1.54 -1.39
C LEU A 288 22.55 -0.28 -1.25
N SER A 289 23.85 -0.44 -1.27
CA SER A 289 24.81 0.68 -1.10
C SER A 289 25.44 1.13 -2.41
N SER A 290 25.59 0.20 -3.36
CA SER A 290 26.17 0.49 -4.66
C SER A 290 25.72 -0.56 -5.69
N ALA A 291 25.02 -0.11 -6.70
CA ALA A 291 24.68 -0.85 -7.92
C ALA A 291 24.33 0.17 -8.99
N THR A 292 24.62 -0.11 -10.24
CA THR A 292 24.27 0.76 -11.35
C THR A 292 23.57 -0.03 -12.45
N ALA A 293 22.84 0.67 -13.29
CA ALA A 293 22.17 0.09 -14.45
C ALA A 293 23.13 -0.57 -15.47
N ALA A 294 24.44 -0.39 -15.30
CA ALA A 294 25.49 -1.01 -16.13
C ALA A 294 26.03 -2.31 -15.54
N ASP A 295 25.78 -2.57 -14.25
CA ASP A 295 26.25 -3.75 -13.55
C ASP A 295 25.31 -4.96 -13.80
N PRO A 296 25.79 -6.20 -13.60
CA PRO A 296 24.92 -7.37 -13.49
C PRO A 296 23.93 -7.22 -12.32
N ILE A 297 22.72 -7.77 -12.47
CA ILE A 297 21.73 -7.77 -11.39
C ILE A 297 22.32 -8.44 -10.15
N GLN A 298 22.35 -7.70 -9.03
CA GLN A 298 22.89 -8.19 -7.76
C GLN A 298 21.85 -9.02 -7.01
N THR A 299 22.32 -9.97 -6.19
CA THR A 299 21.48 -10.61 -5.19
C THR A 299 21.55 -9.84 -3.88
N LEU A 300 20.40 -9.46 -3.33
CA LEU A 300 20.31 -8.80 -2.03
C LEU A 300 20.88 -9.69 -0.93
N THR A 301 21.67 -9.10 -0.03
CA THR A 301 22.25 -9.80 1.11
C THR A 301 21.24 -9.91 2.22
N ARG A 302 20.75 -11.14 2.49
CA ARG A 302 19.84 -11.38 3.61
C ARG A 302 20.57 -11.21 4.95
N VAL A 303 19.94 -10.43 5.85
CA VAL A 303 20.39 -10.21 7.23
C VAL A 303 19.75 -11.24 8.15
N TRP A 304 18.44 -11.39 8.05
CA TRP A 304 17.69 -12.42 8.76
C TRP A 304 16.43 -12.83 8.00
N ARG A 305 15.88 -13.96 8.39
CA ARG A 305 14.52 -14.36 8.08
C ARG A 305 13.82 -14.90 9.32
N PHE A 306 12.52 -14.65 9.37
CA PHE A 306 11.63 -15.09 10.45
C PHE A 306 10.39 -15.75 9.83
N ASP A 307 10.23 -17.07 10.04
CA ASP A 307 9.00 -17.75 9.67
C ASP A 307 7.92 -17.37 10.69
N CYS A 308 6.95 -16.57 10.24
CA CYS A 308 5.91 -16.02 11.11
C CYS A 308 4.90 -17.08 11.57
N ASP A 309 4.83 -18.22 10.87
CA ASP A 309 4.01 -19.38 11.25
C ASP A 309 4.74 -20.69 10.88
N PRO A 310 5.65 -21.14 11.73
CA PRO A 310 6.44 -22.35 11.45
C PRO A 310 5.62 -23.67 11.47
N THR A 311 4.35 -23.59 11.90
CA THR A 311 3.44 -24.74 11.88
C THR A 311 2.69 -24.87 10.56
N ALA A 312 2.67 -23.81 9.73
CA ALA A 312 2.01 -23.81 8.44
C ALA A 312 2.76 -24.68 7.41
N PRO A 313 2.05 -25.41 6.54
CA PRO A 313 2.68 -26.14 5.44
C PRO A 313 3.39 -25.20 4.47
N LYS A 314 4.60 -25.58 4.07
CA LYS A 314 5.42 -24.86 3.08
C LYS A 314 5.57 -25.65 1.76
N GLU A 315 5.04 -26.88 1.72
CA GLU A 315 5.07 -27.75 0.55
C GLU A 315 3.64 -28.10 0.14
N ASN A 316 3.43 -28.35 -1.16
CA ASN A 316 2.13 -28.73 -1.71
C ASN A 316 1.02 -27.74 -1.30
N VAL A 317 1.34 -26.47 -1.20
CA VAL A 317 0.48 -25.42 -0.63
C VAL A 317 -0.88 -25.32 -1.33
N SER A 318 -0.94 -25.55 -2.64
CA SER A 318 -2.20 -25.55 -3.41
C SER A 318 -3.22 -26.61 -2.99
N SER A 319 -2.78 -27.67 -2.29
CA SER A 319 -3.71 -28.69 -1.77
C SER A 319 -4.63 -28.16 -0.67
N PHE A 320 -4.29 -27.02 -0.07
CA PHE A 320 -5.03 -26.38 1.03
C PHE A 320 -6.03 -25.32 0.58
N LEU A 321 -6.18 -25.03 -0.71
CA LEU A 321 -7.04 -23.94 -1.22
C LEU A 321 -8.44 -23.90 -0.61
N LYS A 322 -9.08 -25.05 -0.43
CA LYS A 322 -10.44 -25.15 0.13
C LYS A 322 -10.47 -25.47 1.63
N ASN A 323 -9.32 -25.65 2.26
CA ASN A 323 -9.24 -25.98 3.69
C ASN A 323 -9.25 -24.66 4.51
N ARG A 324 -10.42 -24.33 5.11
CA ARG A 324 -10.58 -23.10 5.90
C ARG A 324 -10.09 -23.21 7.35
N LYS A 325 -9.51 -24.35 7.75
CA LYS A 325 -8.98 -24.59 9.10
C LYS A 325 -7.48 -24.66 9.15
N GLU A 326 -6.89 -25.27 8.14
CA GLU A 326 -5.45 -25.49 8.03
C GLU A 326 -4.96 -25.02 6.66
N GLY A 327 -3.73 -24.62 6.56
CA GLY A 327 -3.13 -24.20 5.30
C GLY A 327 -1.90 -23.33 5.50
N PRO A 328 -1.30 -22.89 4.39
CA PRO A 328 -0.18 -21.97 4.45
C PRO A 328 -0.58 -20.65 5.08
N SER A 329 0.40 -19.96 5.63
CA SER A 329 0.31 -18.56 6.01
C SER A 329 1.01 -17.71 4.97
N ILE A 330 0.46 -16.53 4.72
CA ILE A 330 1.01 -15.52 3.80
C ILE A 330 1.09 -14.17 4.49
N ILE A 331 1.83 -13.24 3.95
CA ILE A 331 1.91 -11.85 4.38
C ILE A 331 1.43 -10.99 3.23
N GLU A 332 0.33 -10.28 3.44
CA GLU A 332 -0.27 -9.35 2.46
C GLU A 332 -0.12 -7.89 2.89
N SER A 333 0.07 -7.65 4.20
CA SER A 333 0.30 -6.31 4.76
C SER A 333 1.74 -5.85 4.57
N MET A 334 1.95 -4.53 4.62
CA MET A 334 3.29 -3.97 4.72
C MET A 334 3.88 -4.25 6.11
N PRO A 335 5.12 -4.72 6.22
CA PRO A 335 5.85 -4.66 7.49
C PRO A 335 5.99 -3.22 7.97
N VAL A 336 5.90 -3.00 9.28
CA VAL A 336 6.12 -1.68 9.89
C VAL A 336 7.38 -1.74 10.74
N PHE A 337 8.32 -0.82 10.51
CA PHE A 337 9.57 -0.74 11.25
C PHE A 337 9.53 0.43 12.25
N VAL A 338 9.54 0.14 13.55
CA VAL A 338 9.53 1.17 14.61
C VAL A 338 10.44 0.75 15.76
N ASN A 339 11.37 1.62 16.14
CA ASN A 339 12.24 1.45 17.31
C ASN A 339 12.98 0.10 17.36
N GLY A 340 13.55 -0.33 16.23
CA GLY A 340 14.28 -1.62 16.15
C GLY A 340 13.39 -2.85 16.17
N ARG A 341 12.08 -2.68 16.01
CA ARG A 341 11.09 -3.76 15.92
C ARG A 341 10.39 -3.74 14.57
N VAL A 342 10.04 -4.92 14.09
CA VAL A 342 9.19 -5.11 12.91
C VAL A 342 7.83 -5.65 13.37
N TYR A 343 6.77 -4.98 12.95
CA TYR A 343 5.39 -5.41 13.17
C TYR A 343 4.81 -5.87 11.84
N VAL A 344 4.26 -7.08 11.78
CA VAL A 344 3.75 -7.65 10.53
C VAL A 344 2.57 -8.58 10.82
N THR A 345 1.53 -8.51 9.99
CA THR A 345 0.42 -9.47 10.03
C THR A 345 0.72 -10.65 9.11
N VAL A 346 0.36 -11.84 9.57
CA VAL A 346 0.55 -13.10 8.84
C VAL A 346 -0.62 -14.02 9.10
N GLY A 347 -1.05 -14.77 8.11
CA GLY A 347 -2.15 -15.72 8.29
C GLY A 347 -2.68 -16.28 7.01
N GLY A 348 -3.95 -16.70 7.05
CA GLY A 348 -4.63 -17.19 5.86
C GLY A 348 -4.92 -16.07 4.88
N ASP A 349 -5.02 -16.45 3.62
CA ASP A 349 -5.46 -15.59 2.53
C ASP A 349 -6.95 -15.24 2.68
N ILE A 350 -7.32 -14.08 2.16
CA ILE A 350 -8.68 -13.54 2.30
C ILE A 350 -9.74 -14.45 1.65
N TRP A 351 -9.41 -15.11 0.54
CA TRP A 351 -10.33 -15.98 -0.21
C TRP A 351 -10.04 -17.48 -0.01
N TRP A 352 -8.78 -17.85 0.22
CA TRP A 352 -8.31 -19.23 0.18
C TRP A 352 -7.64 -19.68 1.49
N GLY A 353 -7.55 -20.97 1.70
CA GLY A 353 -6.85 -21.53 2.85
C GLY A 353 -7.51 -21.22 4.20
N LYS A 354 -6.73 -21.28 5.27
CA LYS A 354 -7.21 -21.06 6.65
C LYS A 354 -7.67 -19.61 6.90
N LYS A 355 -8.44 -19.40 7.96
CA LYS A 355 -8.94 -18.06 8.32
C LYS A 355 -8.10 -17.36 9.39
N GLN A 356 -7.39 -18.09 10.22
CA GLN A 356 -6.63 -17.53 11.34
C GLN A 356 -5.46 -16.66 10.90
N SER A 357 -5.20 -15.59 11.65
CA SER A 357 -4.02 -14.73 11.48
C SER A 357 -3.42 -14.29 12.81
N TRP A 358 -2.26 -13.66 12.73
CA TRP A 358 -1.53 -13.10 13.88
C TRP A 358 -0.90 -11.76 13.50
N LEU A 359 -0.82 -10.86 14.44
CA LEU A 359 0.14 -9.76 14.42
C LEU A 359 1.39 -10.19 15.16
N LYS A 360 2.54 -10.11 14.52
CA LYS A 360 3.86 -10.44 15.07
C LYS A 360 4.67 -9.20 15.35
N CYS A 361 5.40 -9.20 16.46
CA CYS A 361 6.45 -8.24 16.76
C CYS A 361 7.79 -8.97 16.78
N ILE A 362 8.74 -8.52 15.92
CA ILE A 362 10.01 -9.19 15.65
C ILE A 362 11.15 -8.25 16.04
N ASP A 363 12.18 -8.77 16.69
CA ASP A 363 13.42 -8.06 16.99
C ASP A 363 14.30 -7.91 15.73
N ALA A 364 14.36 -6.69 15.20
CA ALA A 364 15.10 -6.40 13.96
C ALA A 364 16.63 -6.43 14.12
N ALA A 365 17.16 -6.42 15.35
CA ALA A 365 18.60 -6.45 15.61
C ALA A 365 19.22 -7.87 15.45
N LYS A 366 18.38 -8.90 15.32
CA LYS A 366 18.84 -10.29 15.14
C LYS A 366 19.46 -10.50 13.75
N THR A 367 20.18 -11.62 13.61
CA THR A 367 20.79 -12.04 12.34
C THR A 367 20.63 -13.53 12.10
N GLY A 368 20.58 -13.95 10.82
CA GLY A 368 20.48 -15.34 10.41
C GLY A 368 19.04 -15.89 10.41
N GLU A 369 18.88 -17.14 10.78
CA GLU A 369 17.57 -17.78 10.97
C GLU A 369 17.06 -17.48 12.37
N ILE A 370 16.05 -16.62 12.49
CA ILE A 370 15.63 -16.07 13.80
C ILE A 370 14.24 -16.56 14.25
N THR A 371 13.64 -17.51 13.57
CA THR A 371 12.30 -18.03 13.89
C THR A 371 12.16 -18.43 15.37
N ALA A 372 13.18 -19.08 15.95
CA ALA A 372 13.13 -19.51 17.35
C ALA A 372 13.52 -18.41 18.38
N SER A 373 14.04 -17.25 17.95
CA SER A 373 14.64 -16.26 18.85
C SER A 373 14.28 -14.82 18.55
N GLY A 374 13.61 -14.56 17.46
CA GLY A 374 13.28 -13.20 16.99
C GLY A 374 11.90 -12.71 17.40
N GLU A 375 10.98 -13.60 17.79
CA GLU A 375 9.66 -13.19 18.24
C GLU A 375 9.76 -12.48 19.60
N ILE A 376 9.27 -11.24 19.67
CA ILE A 376 9.09 -10.52 20.94
C ILE A 376 7.74 -10.90 21.52
N TRP A 377 6.68 -10.83 20.72
CA TRP A 377 5.34 -11.27 21.05
C TRP A 377 4.52 -11.58 19.80
N SER A 378 3.39 -12.25 20.00
CA SER A 378 2.42 -12.62 18.97
C SER A 378 1.02 -12.38 19.50
N TYR A 379 0.18 -11.71 18.70
CA TYR A 379 -1.22 -11.45 19.01
C TYR A 379 -2.12 -12.19 18.01
N PRO A 380 -2.96 -13.15 18.46
CA PRO A 380 -3.83 -13.91 17.56
C PRO A 380 -5.08 -13.11 17.17
N MET A 381 -5.53 -13.29 15.93
CA MET A 381 -6.81 -12.85 15.39
C MET A 381 -7.56 -14.04 14.82
N GLU A 382 -8.88 -14.06 14.92
CA GLU A 382 -9.69 -15.24 14.56
C GLU A 382 -9.92 -15.37 13.04
N THR A 383 -9.66 -14.30 12.29
CA THR A 383 -9.79 -14.27 10.84
C THR A 383 -8.55 -13.70 10.18
N HIS A 384 -8.50 -13.70 8.85
CA HIS A 384 -7.40 -13.10 8.10
C HIS A 384 -7.30 -11.59 8.34
N CYS A 385 -6.12 -11.05 8.12
CA CYS A 385 -5.81 -9.63 8.29
C CYS A 385 -4.85 -9.17 7.20
N VAL A 386 -5.30 -8.26 6.37
CA VAL A 386 -4.52 -7.62 5.30
C VAL A 386 -4.05 -6.22 5.66
N ALA A 387 -4.50 -5.72 6.81
CA ALA A 387 -4.18 -4.37 7.26
C ALA A 387 -2.73 -4.25 7.77
N THR A 388 -2.14 -3.08 7.55
CA THR A 388 -0.85 -2.67 8.09
C THR A 388 -1.06 -2.00 9.45
N PRO A 389 -0.32 -2.35 10.51
CA PRO A 389 -0.51 -1.77 11.83
C PRO A 389 -0.05 -0.31 11.91
N ALA A 390 -0.66 0.44 12.85
CA ALA A 390 -0.21 1.76 13.27
C ALA A 390 0.39 1.67 14.67
N VAL A 391 1.66 2.06 14.83
CA VAL A 391 2.40 1.99 16.10
C VAL A 391 2.65 3.41 16.62
N SER A 392 2.04 3.77 17.74
CA SER A 392 2.13 5.12 18.30
C SER A 392 2.04 5.12 19.81
N ASN A 393 2.94 5.85 20.49
CA ASN A 393 2.91 6.07 21.93
C ASN A 393 2.79 4.79 22.78
N GLY A 394 3.51 3.73 22.40
CA GLY A 394 3.48 2.43 23.09
C GLY A 394 2.23 1.60 22.82
N LEU A 395 1.42 1.98 21.84
CA LEU A 395 0.21 1.26 21.40
C LEU A 395 0.34 0.83 19.95
N VAL A 396 -0.28 -0.29 19.62
CA VAL A 396 -0.46 -0.77 18.26
C VAL A 396 -1.94 -0.83 17.95
N PHE A 397 -2.33 -0.23 16.86
CA PHE A 397 -3.70 -0.28 16.35
C PHE A 397 -3.73 -1.05 15.03
N ILE A 398 -4.67 -1.99 14.92
CA ILE A 398 -4.83 -2.83 13.75
C ILE A 398 -6.30 -3.17 13.54
N THR A 399 -6.71 -3.36 12.29
CA THR A 399 -8.04 -3.85 11.91
C THR A 399 -7.94 -5.27 11.34
N ASP A 400 -9.03 -6.03 11.40
CA ASP A 400 -9.12 -7.35 10.79
C ASP A 400 -10.33 -7.47 9.85
N CYS A 401 -10.42 -8.59 9.13
CA CYS A 401 -11.52 -8.84 8.20
C CYS A 401 -12.79 -9.44 8.87
N GLU A 402 -12.83 -9.58 10.19
CA GLU A 402 -14.08 -9.85 10.94
C GLU A 402 -14.82 -8.55 11.32
N GLY A 403 -14.13 -7.41 11.25
CA GLY A 403 -14.71 -6.11 11.53
C GLY A 403 -14.31 -5.52 12.87
N PHE A 404 -13.18 -5.94 13.41
CA PHE A 404 -12.66 -5.42 14.68
C PHE A 404 -11.52 -4.42 14.45
N VAL A 405 -11.49 -3.41 15.33
CA VAL A 405 -10.34 -2.56 15.59
C VAL A 405 -9.73 -2.98 16.91
N HIS A 406 -8.45 -3.28 16.94
CA HIS A 406 -7.71 -3.72 18.12
C HIS A 406 -6.77 -2.63 18.60
N CYS A 407 -6.65 -2.45 19.92
CA CYS A 407 -5.62 -1.66 20.58
C CYS A 407 -4.80 -2.59 21.46
N ILE A 408 -3.50 -2.66 21.19
CA ILE A 408 -2.58 -3.64 21.76
C ILE A 408 -1.41 -2.88 22.38
N ASP A 409 -0.88 -3.38 23.49
CA ASP A 409 0.35 -2.88 24.08
C ASP A 409 1.56 -3.22 23.18
N ALA A 410 2.33 -2.22 22.79
CA ALA A 410 3.44 -2.41 21.84
C ALA A 410 4.62 -3.19 22.45
N ASP A 411 4.73 -3.28 23.76
CA ASP A 411 5.81 -3.99 24.44
C ASP A 411 5.46 -5.45 24.76
N THR A 412 4.20 -5.72 25.10
CA THR A 412 3.77 -7.05 25.57
C THR A 412 2.93 -7.83 24.58
N GLY A 413 2.27 -7.17 23.61
CA GLY A 413 1.30 -7.78 22.71
C GLY A 413 -0.07 -8.06 23.36
N GLU A 414 -0.31 -7.61 24.59
CA GLU A 414 -1.60 -7.75 25.25
C GLU A 414 -2.61 -6.71 24.76
N ALA A 415 -3.83 -7.12 24.47
CA ALA A 415 -4.88 -6.21 24.04
C ALA A 415 -5.43 -5.40 25.22
N TYR A 416 -5.50 -4.08 25.06
CA TYR A 416 -6.26 -3.22 25.96
C TYR A 416 -7.74 -3.28 25.67
N TRP A 417 -8.10 -3.26 24.39
CA TRP A 417 -9.49 -3.33 23.94
C TRP A 417 -9.60 -3.78 22.49
N THR A 418 -10.80 -4.25 22.16
CA THR A 418 -11.28 -4.44 20.80
C THR A 418 -12.57 -3.66 20.60
N HIS A 419 -12.80 -3.17 19.38
CA HIS A 419 -14.02 -2.48 18.99
C HIS A 419 -14.61 -3.15 17.75
N GLU A 420 -15.82 -3.69 17.89
CA GLU A 420 -16.59 -4.24 16.77
C GLU A 420 -17.22 -3.07 16.01
N ALA A 421 -16.81 -2.85 14.78
CA ALA A 421 -17.32 -1.80 13.91
C ALA A 421 -18.27 -2.33 12.83
N GLY A 422 -18.29 -3.64 12.67
CA GLY A 422 -19.10 -4.31 11.65
C GLY A 422 -18.53 -4.17 10.24
N GLY A 423 -18.52 -5.28 9.49
CA GLY A 423 -17.98 -5.34 8.12
C GLY A 423 -16.46 -5.45 8.06
N GLU A 424 -15.98 -6.03 6.98
CA GLU A 424 -14.56 -6.29 6.76
C GLU A 424 -13.74 -5.00 6.65
N PHE A 425 -12.54 -4.98 7.24
CA PHE A 425 -11.55 -3.96 6.99
C PHE A 425 -10.48 -4.48 6.02
N TRP A 426 -10.39 -3.86 4.85
CA TRP A 426 -9.30 -4.07 3.90
C TRP A 426 -8.26 -2.94 3.99
N GLY A 427 -8.72 -1.74 4.36
CA GLY A 427 -7.82 -0.63 4.67
C GLY A 427 -7.19 -0.74 6.05
N SER A 428 -6.04 -0.11 6.22
CA SER A 428 -5.33 -0.01 7.49
C SER A 428 -5.92 1.11 8.36
N THR A 429 -5.63 1.08 9.67
CA THR A 429 -5.91 2.22 10.55
C THR A 429 -4.96 3.37 10.27
N LEU A 430 -5.44 4.62 10.40
CA LEU A 430 -4.60 5.80 10.51
C LEU A 430 -4.63 6.30 11.95
N VAL A 431 -3.47 6.55 12.54
CA VAL A 431 -3.36 7.26 13.82
C VAL A 431 -2.86 8.68 13.56
N ALA A 432 -3.69 9.67 13.91
CA ALA A 432 -3.37 11.09 13.80
C ALA A 432 -4.16 11.90 14.81
N ASP A 433 -3.63 13.03 15.29
CA ASP A 433 -4.31 13.96 16.21
C ASP A 433 -4.92 13.29 17.43
N GLY A 434 -4.24 12.29 18.01
CA GLY A 434 -4.73 11.51 19.15
C GLY A 434 -5.96 10.61 18.84
N LYS A 435 -6.23 10.35 17.59
CA LYS A 435 -7.37 9.57 17.09
C LYS A 435 -6.92 8.39 16.24
N VAL A 436 -7.73 7.35 16.21
CA VAL A 436 -7.65 6.22 15.30
C VAL A 436 -8.79 6.34 14.30
N TYR A 437 -8.49 6.33 13.03
CA TYR A 437 -9.43 6.39 11.92
C TYR A 437 -9.42 5.07 11.17
N ALA A 438 -10.60 4.47 10.96
CA ALA A 438 -10.74 3.22 10.21
C ALA A 438 -12.04 3.16 9.43
N GLY A 439 -11.97 2.79 8.15
CA GLY A 439 -13.13 2.64 7.26
C GLY A 439 -13.35 1.19 6.87
N SER A 440 -14.59 0.72 6.94
CA SER A 440 -14.98 -0.66 6.62
C SER A 440 -15.68 -0.79 5.26
N ARG A 441 -15.67 -1.99 4.73
CA ARG A 441 -16.42 -2.35 3.51
C ARG A 441 -17.93 -2.32 3.70
N ASN A 442 -18.42 -2.27 4.94
CA ASN A 442 -19.81 -2.05 5.27
C ASN A 442 -20.20 -0.55 5.27
N LYS A 443 -19.33 0.32 4.72
CA LYS A 443 -19.51 1.78 4.57
C LYS A 443 -19.34 2.59 5.85
N ASP A 444 -19.09 1.97 6.99
CA ASP A 444 -18.92 2.66 8.25
C ASP A 444 -17.46 3.09 8.45
N PHE A 445 -17.33 4.32 8.89
CA PHE A 445 -16.05 4.94 9.24
C PHE A 445 -16.07 5.29 10.71
N CYS A 446 -15.25 4.61 11.51
CA CYS A 446 -15.16 4.84 12.93
C CYS A 446 -13.96 5.74 13.30
N ILE A 447 -14.17 6.59 14.28
CA ILE A 447 -13.18 7.48 14.87
C ILE A 447 -13.10 7.13 16.36
N LEU A 448 -11.96 6.60 16.80
CA LEU A 448 -11.72 6.24 18.21
C LEU A 448 -10.59 7.10 18.77
N ARG A 449 -10.53 7.22 20.09
CA ARG A 449 -9.38 7.81 20.77
C ARG A 449 -8.18 6.85 20.72
N ALA A 450 -7.01 7.37 20.37
CA ALA A 450 -5.76 6.60 20.37
C ALA A 450 -5.22 6.52 21.82
N SER A 451 -5.86 5.70 22.67
CA SER A 451 -5.52 5.56 24.10
C SER A 451 -5.76 4.13 24.59
N LYS A 452 -5.24 3.82 25.78
CA LYS A 452 -5.47 2.55 26.49
C LYS A 452 -6.93 2.35 26.89
N ASP A 453 -7.65 3.44 27.10
CA ASP A 453 -9.08 3.40 27.43
C ASP A 453 -9.89 3.51 26.12
N LYS A 454 -10.81 2.58 25.92
CA LYS A 454 -11.69 2.55 24.74
C LYS A 454 -12.66 3.72 24.75
N GLU A 455 -12.60 4.57 23.74
CA GLU A 455 -13.55 5.66 23.54
C GLU A 455 -13.89 5.81 22.06
N LEU A 456 -15.15 5.55 21.69
CA LEU A 456 -15.67 5.84 20.36
C LEU A 456 -16.06 7.33 20.30
N LEU A 457 -15.37 8.10 19.46
CA LEU A 457 -15.60 9.52 19.28
C LEU A 457 -16.70 9.81 18.26
N GLY A 458 -16.85 8.94 17.26
CA GLY A 458 -17.88 9.06 16.23
C GLY A 458 -17.89 7.92 15.23
N THR A 459 -19.01 7.81 14.55
CA THR A 459 -19.16 6.92 13.37
C THR A 459 -19.89 7.69 12.28
N VAL A 460 -19.41 7.58 11.04
CA VAL A 460 -20.04 8.16 9.85
C VAL A 460 -20.24 7.07 8.82
N THR A 461 -21.46 6.95 8.29
CA THR A 461 -21.76 6.00 7.21
C THR A 461 -21.60 6.69 5.86
N PHE A 462 -20.77 6.12 5.00
CA PHE A 462 -20.50 6.60 3.64
C PHE A 462 -21.50 6.00 2.64
N PRO A 463 -21.68 6.61 1.45
CA PRO A 463 -22.58 6.07 0.43
C PRO A 463 -22.07 4.76 -0.22
N ALA A 464 -20.76 4.53 -0.25
CA ALA A 464 -20.11 3.37 -0.84
C ALA A 464 -19.07 2.74 0.11
N PRO A 465 -18.67 1.46 -0.11
CA PRO A 465 -17.68 0.77 0.70
C PRO A 465 -16.33 1.49 0.76
N ILE A 466 -15.63 1.37 1.90
CA ILE A 466 -14.27 1.86 2.09
C ILE A 466 -13.33 0.65 2.12
N ALA A 467 -12.39 0.59 1.19
CA ALA A 467 -11.39 -0.48 1.10
C ALA A 467 -9.95 0.03 1.25
N SER A 468 -9.76 1.34 1.32
CA SER A 468 -8.48 2.02 1.40
C SER A 468 -8.14 2.50 2.81
N THR A 469 -6.89 2.86 3.02
CA THR A 469 -6.41 3.50 4.25
C THR A 469 -6.68 5.00 4.18
N PRO A 470 -7.28 5.62 5.21
CA PRO A 470 -7.40 7.08 5.28
C PRO A 470 -6.01 7.72 5.39
N VAL A 471 -5.87 8.95 4.87
CA VAL A 471 -4.60 9.68 4.86
C VAL A 471 -4.79 11.06 5.47
N ALA A 472 -3.87 11.48 6.34
CA ALA A 472 -3.84 12.84 6.87
C ALA A 472 -2.62 13.58 6.33
N ALA A 473 -2.85 14.72 5.69
CA ALA A 473 -1.83 15.58 5.10
C ALA A 473 -2.34 17.02 5.01
N ASN A 474 -1.46 17.99 5.18
CA ASN A 474 -1.71 19.41 4.96
C ASN A 474 -2.97 19.94 5.69
N GLY A 475 -3.17 19.49 6.95
CA GLY A 475 -4.31 19.89 7.79
C GLY A 475 -5.64 19.24 7.41
N ARG A 476 -5.65 18.23 6.55
CA ARG A 476 -6.84 17.55 6.03
C ARG A 476 -6.80 16.04 6.27
N LEU A 477 -7.99 15.46 6.37
CA LEU A 477 -8.20 14.03 6.35
C LEU A 477 -8.79 13.63 4.99
N TYR A 478 -8.11 12.73 4.28
CA TYR A 478 -8.55 12.20 2.99
C TYR A 478 -9.08 10.79 3.19
N ILE A 479 -10.31 10.55 2.70
CA ILE A 479 -10.99 9.26 2.76
C ILE A 479 -11.54 8.96 1.37
N ASN A 480 -11.17 7.85 0.77
CA ASN A 480 -11.84 7.39 -0.42
C ASN A 480 -12.71 6.16 -0.14
N THR A 481 -13.91 6.21 -0.65
CA THR A 481 -14.72 5.01 -0.90
C THR A 481 -14.26 4.37 -2.22
N LEU A 482 -14.89 3.28 -2.62
CA LEU A 482 -14.62 2.71 -3.97
C LEU A 482 -14.98 3.68 -5.10
N GLU A 483 -15.80 4.71 -4.85
CA GLU A 483 -16.35 5.58 -5.91
C GLU A 483 -15.94 7.05 -5.80
N THR A 484 -15.66 7.53 -4.58
CA THR A 484 -15.49 8.96 -4.31
C THR A 484 -14.37 9.20 -3.31
N LEU A 485 -13.50 10.17 -3.60
CA LEU A 485 -12.53 10.72 -2.67
C LEU A 485 -13.09 11.98 -2.00
N TYR A 486 -12.97 12.04 -0.68
CA TYR A 486 -13.35 13.18 0.16
C TYR A 486 -12.11 13.79 0.81
N ALA A 487 -11.99 15.11 0.74
CA ALA A 487 -11.08 15.89 1.56
C ALA A 487 -11.87 16.58 2.67
N LEU A 488 -11.50 16.30 3.91
CA LEU A 488 -12.18 16.78 5.10
C LEU A 488 -11.27 17.74 5.87
N GLU A 489 -11.81 18.86 6.30
CA GLU A 489 -11.09 19.91 7.00
C GLU A 489 -11.98 20.46 8.12
N GLU A 490 -11.44 20.60 9.35
CA GLU A 490 -12.21 21.20 10.43
C GLU A 490 -12.58 22.65 10.07
N SER A 491 -13.86 22.94 10.00
CA SER A 491 -14.30 24.31 9.71
C SER A 491 -13.88 25.20 10.85
N SER A 492 -13.04 26.21 10.56
CA SER A 492 -12.75 27.30 11.49
C SER A 492 -14.08 27.93 11.87
N GLY A 493 -14.56 27.67 13.09
CA GLY A 493 -15.78 28.27 13.60
C GLY A 493 -15.70 29.80 13.44
N LYS A 494 -16.57 30.33 12.58
CA LYS A 494 -16.82 31.78 12.50
C LYS A 494 -17.69 32.20 13.65
#